data_bff7d11e85de56465092e954180ccf9c
#
_entry.id   bff7d11e85de56465092e954180ccf9c
#
_cell.length_a   1.000
_cell.length_b   1.000
_cell.length_c   1.000
_cell.angle_alpha   90.00
_cell.angle_beta   90.00
_cell.angle_gamma   90.00
#
_symmetry.space_group_name_H-M   'P 1'
#
loop_
_entity.id
_entity.type
_entity.pdbx_description
1 polymer ?
#
loop_
_entity_poly.entity_id
_entity_poly.type
_entity_poly.pdbx_seq_one_letter_code
_entity_poly.pdbx_strand_id
1 'polypeptide(L)'
;MKTLFAILLLLVLGITCNAQNLDGKWKGKMTGPNGDMELLFTFKVDADSLSGNISSDRGTLPLENGKVNGNKFSYEININGRVMSSTGVLEGDTIKISSPRRDQPMILTRVNEESKINGTWLGKVNGPQGDFELKFTFKVDGNKLTGKSSSSMGEVDLTNGTVNGNEFSFDVDAGGMTISHKCKYLADDTIDVNADINGQEMDMKLTRAVQ
;
A
#
# COMPACT_ATOMS: atom_id res chain seq x y z
N MET A 1 38.35 24.34 -46.95
CA MET A 1 37.84 24.76 -45.63
C MET A 1 36.70 23.82 -45.24
N LYS A 2 36.99 22.85 -44.38
CA LYS A 2 36.02 21.85 -43.90
C LYS A 2 35.66 22.24 -42.47
N THR A 3 34.49 22.77 -42.26
CA THR A 3 33.94 23.13 -40.93
C THR A 3 33.42 21.87 -40.27
N LEU A 4 34.09 21.43 -39.22
CA LEU A 4 33.66 20.35 -38.32
C LEU A 4 32.57 20.90 -37.38
N PHE A 5 31.34 20.42 -37.52
CA PHE A 5 30.27 20.65 -36.54
C PHE A 5 30.40 19.61 -35.42
N ALA A 6 30.88 20.03 -34.28
CA ALA A 6 30.89 19.22 -33.05
C ALA A 6 29.48 19.27 -32.41
N ILE A 7 28.72 18.19 -32.50
CA ILE A 7 27.45 18.01 -31.77
C ILE A 7 27.79 17.60 -30.34
N LEU A 8 27.62 18.55 -29.41
CA LEU A 8 27.72 18.30 -27.98
C LEU A 8 26.44 17.61 -27.52
N LEU A 9 26.48 16.28 -27.39
CA LEU A 9 25.40 15.46 -26.84
C LEU A 9 25.34 15.66 -25.31
N LEU A 10 24.45 16.53 -24.85
CA LEU A 10 24.19 16.72 -23.42
C LEU A 10 23.45 15.47 -22.88
N LEU A 11 24.20 14.60 -22.20
CA LEU A 11 23.64 13.46 -21.46
C LEU A 11 22.94 14.01 -20.21
N VAL A 12 21.64 14.25 -20.30
CA VAL A 12 20.81 14.54 -19.11
C VAL A 12 20.68 13.22 -18.34
N LEU A 13 21.56 13.02 -17.35
CA LEU A 13 21.38 12.01 -16.32
C LEU A 13 20.11 12.39 -15.53
N GLY A 14 18.99 11.81 -15.90
CA GLY A 14 17.77 11.85 -15.12
C GLY A 14 18.05 11.22 -13.75
N ILE A 15 18.30 12.04 -12.75
CA ILE A 15 18.24 11.60 -11.35
C ILE A 15 16.79 11.22 -11.13
N THR A 16 16.46 9.93 -11.15
CA THR A 16 15.20 9.43 -10.64
C THR A 16 15.23 9.66 -9.13
N CYS A 17 14.82 10.85 -8.72
CA CYS A 17 14.48 11.11 -7.33
C CYS A 17 13.32 10.15 -7.03
N ASN A 18 13.58 9.06 -6.31
CA ASN A 18 12.52 8.32 -5.66
C ASN A 18 11.88 9.30 -4.68
N ALA A 19 10.85 10.00 -5.13
CA ALA A 19 10.04 10.81 -4.25
C ALA A 19 9.45 9.84 -3.22
N GLN A 20 9.94 9.94 -2.00
CA GLN A 20 9.38 9.17 -0.89
C GLN A 20 7.89 9.53 -0.83
N ASN A 21 7.04 8.53 -1.06
CA ASN A 21 5.61 8.75 -1.13
C ASN A 21 5.04 8.92 0.29
N LEU A 22 4.60 10.14 0.62
CA LEU A 22 3.92 10.45 1.88
C LEU A 22 2.49 9.90 1.91
N ASP A 23 1.89 9.67 0.74
CA ASP A 23 0.52 9.15 0.63
C ASP A 23 0.36 7.82 1.36
N GLY A 24 -0.83 7.62 1.92
CA GLY A 24 -1.21 6.38 2.56
C GLY A 24 -1.56 6.53 4.02
N LYS A 25 -1.59 5.40 4.71
CA LYS A 25 -1.94 5.29 6.13
C LYS A 25 -0.69 5.10 6.98
N TRP A 26 -0.66 5.79 8.11
CA TRP A 26 0.46 5.78 9.04
C TRP A 26 -0.05 5.62 10.47
N LYS A 27 0.58 4.76 11.22
CA LYS A 27 0.20 4.45 12.61
C LYS A 27 1.22 5.06 13.57
N GLY A 28 0.71 5.77 14.58
CA GLY A 28 1.50 6.32 15.65
C GLY A 28 0.87 6.04 17.01
N LYS A 29 1.65 6.25 18.06
CA LYS A 29 1.21 6.07 19.44
C LYS A 29 1.43 7.36 20.22
N MET A 30 0.41 7.78 20.92
CA MET A 30 0.49 8.92 21.82
C MET A 30 0.33 8.44 23.26
N THR A 31 1.36 8.63 24.08
CA THR A 31 1.30 8.36 25.52
C THR A 31 0.72 9.57 26.25
N GLY A 32 -0.32 9.37 27.02
CA GLY A 32 -0.97 10.41 27.81
C GLY A 32 -1.25 9.96 29.24
N PRO A 33 -1.75 10.87 30.10
CA PRO A 33 -2.04 10.57 31.52
C PRO A 33 -3.07 9.43 31.71
N ASN A 34 -3.92 9.18 30.70
CA ASN A 34 -4.95 8.17 30.71
C ASN A 34 -4.55 6.90 29.92
N GLY A 35 -3.25 6.70 29.70
CA GLY A 35 -2.72 5.58 28.93
C GLY A 35 -2.34 5.95 27.51
N ASP A 36 -1.94 4.93 26.77
CA ASP A 36 -1.54 5.06 25.38
C ASP A 36 -2.74 5.05 24.44
N MET A 37 -2.72 5.93 23.46
CA MET A 37 -3.73 6.03 22.41
C MET A 37 -3.08 5.78 21.05
N GLU A 38 -3.63 4.88 20.29
CA GLU A 38 -3.23 4.68 18.90
C GLU A 38 -3.87 5.74 18.01
N LEU A 39 -3.07 6.29 17.09
CA LEU A 39 -3.49 7.26 16.10
C LEU A 39 -3.24 6.69 14.71
N LEU A 40 -4.24 6.77 13.86
CA LEU A 40 -4.14 6.46 12.45
C LEU A 40 -4.19 7.75 11.65
N PHE A 41 -3.11 8.07 10.97
CA PHE A 41 -3.00 9.19 10.04
C PHE A 41 -3.26 8.69 8.64
N THR A 42 -4.11 9.39 7.90
CA THR A 42 -4.27 9.17 6.46
C THR A 42 -3.80 10.44 5.76
N PHE A 43 -2.78 10.33 4.92
CA PHE A 43 -2.23 11.44 4.16
C PHE A 43 -2.52 11.26 2.67
N LYS A 44 -2.84 12.36 2.01
CA LYS A 44 -2.95 12.46 0.55
C LYS A 44 -2.28 13.75 0.10
N VAL A 45 -1.33 13.63 -0.81
CA VAL A 45 -0.59 14.74 -1.41
C VAL A 45 -1.12 15.02 -2.81
N ASP A 46 -1.34 16.29 -3.09
CA ASP A 46 -1.65 16.79 -4.42
C ASP A 46 -0.77 18.01 -4.67
N ALA A 47 0.25 17.84 -5.50
CA ALA A 47 1.32 18.80 -5.72
C ALA A 47 2.04 19.16 -4.41
N ASP A 48 1.89 20.37 -3.89
CA ASP A 48 2.44 20.87 -2.63
C ASP A 48 1.42 20.91 -1.48
N SER A 49 0.20 20.45 -1.73
CA SER A 49 -0.88 20.41 -0.75
C SER A 49 -0.95 19.06 -0.06
N LEU A 50 -1.15 19.08 1.27
CA LEU A 50 -1.40 17.91 2.09
C LEU A 50 -2.83 17.94 2.60
N SER A 51 -3.59 16.90 2.32
CA SER A 51 -4.90 16.64 2.88
C SER A 51 -4.93 15.31 3.63
N GLY A 52 -6.00 15.09 4.40
CA GLY A 52 -6.16 13.83 5.13
C GLY A 52 -6.84 14.00 6.47
N ASN A 53 -6.61 13.03 7.36
CA ASN A 53 -7.21 13.02 8.68
C ASN A 53 -6.35 12.26 9.70
N ILE A 54 -6.65 12.47 10.98
CA ILE A 54 -6.15 11.72 12.11
C ILE A 54 -7.33 11.06 12.80
N SER A 55 -7.34 9.74 12.89
CA SER A 55 -8.38 8.95 13.53
C SER A 55 -7.87 8.28 14.80
N SER A 56 -8.73 8.15 15.80
CA SER A 56 -8.50 7.43 17.06
C SER A 56 -9.82 6.83 17.55
N ASP A 57 -9.79 6.18 18.71
CA ASP A 57 -10.97 5.72 19.45
C ASP A 57 -11.93 6.87 19.86
N ARG A 58 -11.45 8.13 19.86
CA ARG A 58 -12.21 9.33 20.21
C ARG A 58 -12.83 10.06 19.04
N GLY A 59 -12.59 9.60 17.82
CA GLY A 59 -13.10 10.19 16.59
C GLY A 59 -12.02 10.53 15.57
N THR A 60 -12.44 11.29 14.55
CA THR A 60 -11.59 11.67 13.42
C THR A 60 -11.50 13.18 13.30
N LEU A 61 -10.30 13.70 13.11
CA LEU A 61 -9.99 15.11 12.92
C LEU A 61 -9.43 15.30 11.50
N PRO A 62 -10.01 16.20 10.68
CA PRO A 62 -9.43 16.54 9.39
C PRO A 62 -8.13 17.33 9.57
N LEU A 63 -7.23 17.21 8.60
CA LEU A 63 -6.07 18.08 8.47
C LEU A 63 -6.48 19.38 7.76
N GLU A 64 -6.00 20.49 8.27
CA GLU A 64 -6.20 21.83 7.74
C GLU A 64 -4.85 22.43 7.34
N ASN A 65 -4.84 23.33 6.36
CA ASN A 65 -3.67 24.11 5.93
C ASN A 65 -2.40 23.25 5.66
N GLY A 66 -2.61 22.02 5.17
CA GLY A 66 -1.52 21.09 4.92
C GLY A 66 -0.65 21.48 3.74
N LYS A 67 0.68 21.44 3.91
CA LYS A 67 1.69 21.75 2.89
C LYS A 67 2.80 20.73 2.87
N VAL A 68 3.35 20.46 1.69
CA VAL A 68 4.49 19.56 1.48
C VAL A 68 5.61 20.30 0.76
N ASN A 69 6.85 20.05 1.19
CA ASN A 69 8.05 20.52 0.53
C ASN A 69 9.14 19.43 0.62
N GLY A 70 9.28 18.66 -0.45
CA GLY A 70 10.15 17.48 -0.50
C GLY A 70 9.71 16.42 0.51
N ASN A 71 10.60 16.05 1.44
CA ASN A 71 10.30 15.11 2.51
C ASN A 71 9.76 15.76 3.80
N LYS A 72 9.57 17.08 3.81
CA LYS A 72 9.03 17.84 4.94
C LYS A 72 7.60 18.26 4.65
N PHE A 73 6.78 18.30 5.68
CA PHE A 73 5.41 18.76 5.57
C PHE A 73 4.93 19.42 6.85
N SER A 74 3.85 20.18 6.75
CA SER A 74 3.17 20.80 7.88
C SER A 74 1.67 20.67 7.72
N TYR A 75 0.95 20.68 8.83
CA TYR A 75 -0.50 20.70 8.86
C TYR A 75 -1.01 21.29 10.17
N GLU A 76 -2.28 21.62 10.21
CA GLU A 76 -3.01 22.06 11.38
C GLU A 76 -4.16 21.10 11.65
N ILE A 77 -4.58 21.02 12.91
CA ILE A 77 -5.82 20.37 13.35
C ILE A 77 -6.57 21.32 14.27
N ASN A 78 -7.89 21.28 14.19
CA ASN A 78 -8.76 22.07 15.06
C ASN A 78 -9.44 21.15 16.09
N ILE A 79 -9.15 21.37 17.36
CA ILE A 79 -9.78 20.64 18.46
C ILE A 79 -10.59 21.63 19.29
N ASN A 80 -11.91 21.61 19.16
CA ASN A 80 -12.82 22.47 19.91
C ASN A 80 -12.48 23.97 19.79
N GLY A 81 -12.18 24.44 18.56
CA GLY A 81 -11.83 25.83 18.28
C GLY A 81 -10.35 26.18 18.56
N ARG A 82 -9.55 25.23 19.02
CA ARG A 82 -8.11 25.43 19.25
C ARG A 82 -7.32 24.84 18.10
N VAL A 83 -6.66 25.69 17.33
CA VAL A 83 -5.77 25.28 16.24
C VAL A 83 -4.43 24.83 16.81
N MET A 84 -3.96 23.68 16.34
CA MET A 84 -2.66 23.10 16.69
C MET A 84 -1.89 22.80 15.42
N SER A 85 -0.73 23.44 15.28
CA SER A 85 0.17 23.22 14.14
C SER A 85 1.16 22.10 14.45
N SER A 86 1.49 21.31 13.45
CA SER A 86 2.49 20.24 13.49
C SER A 86 3.33 20.24 12.22
N THR A 87 4.56 19.77 12.36
CA THR A 87 5.46 19.54 11.22
C THR A 87 5.89 18.09 11.18
N GLY A 88 6.13 17.56 9.99
CA GLY A 88 6.58 16.20 9.81
C GLY A 88 7.76 16.10 8.87
N VAL A 89 8.57 15.06 9.06
CA VAL A 89 9.66 14.68 8.17
C VAL A 89 9.50 13.20 7.84
N LEU A 90 9.45 12.90 6.55
CA LEU A 90 9.40 11.53 6.04
C LEU A 90 10.82 10.99 5.87
N GLU A 91 11.12 9.85 6.49
CA GLU A 91 12.41 9.16 6.45
C GLU A 91 12.16 7.66 6.14
N GLY A 92 12.19 7.30 4.87
CA GLY A 92 11.83 5.93 4.44
C GLY A 92 10.37 5.60 4.80
N ASP A 93 10.15 4.52 5.52
CA ASP A 93 8.84 4.07 5.99
C ASP A 93 8.48 4.58 7.40
N THR A 94 9.12 5.65 7.82
CA THR A 94 8.83 6.32 9.08
C THR A 94 8.60 7.81 8.89
N ILE A 95 7.76 8.41 9.73
CA ILE A 95 7.55 9.85 9.81
C ILE A 95 7.81 10.30 11.24
N LYS A 96 8.56 11.39 11.38
CA LYS A 96 8.73 12.10 12.66
C LYS A 96 7.83 13.31 12.69
N ILE A 97 6.82 13.30 13.57
CA ILE A 97 5.91 14.45 13.79
C ILE A 97 6.35 15.24 15.02
N SER A 98 6.62 16.51 14.82
CA SER A 98 6.94 17.48 15.88
C SER A 98 5.79 18.48 16.06
N SER A 99 5.50 18.83 17.30
CA SER A 99 4.51 19.84 17.66
C SER A 99 5.05 20.69 18.79
N PRO A 100 4.75 22.01 18.85
CA PRO A 100 5.23 22.91 19.90
C PRO A 100 4.89 22.49 21.35
N ARG A 101 3.95 21.55 21.51
CA ARG A 101 3.50 21.06 22.81
C ARG A 101 4.11 19.73 23.23
N ARG A 102 5.05 19.21 22.46
CA ARG A 102 5.72 17.94 22.74
C ARG A 102 7.22 18.11 22.71
N ASP A 103 7.88 17.65 23.77
CA ASP A 103 9.33 17.65 23.86
C ASP A 103 9.96 16.58 22.95
N GLN A 104 9.23 15.50 22.68
CA GLN A 104 9.69 14.40 21.83
C GLN A 104 8.79 14.26 20.57
N PRO A 105 9.37 14.02 19.41
CA PRO A 105 8.61 13.76 18.22
C PRO A 105 7.81 12.45 18.34
N MET A 106 6.62 12.42 17.77
CA MET A 106 5.88 11.18 17.57
C MET A 106 6.42 10.48 16.32
N ILE A 107 6.71 9.20 16.44
CA ILE A 107 7.12 8.38 15.32
C ILE A 107 5.87 7.69 14.75
N LEU A 108 5.66 7.85 13.45
CA LEU A 108 4.68 7.10 12.71
C LEU A 108 5.39 6.05 11.86
N THR A 109 4.80 4.86 11.79
CA THR A 109 5.20 3.81 10.86
C THR A 109 4.13 3.64 9.79
N ARG A 110 4.55 3.34 8.57
CA ARG A 110 3.61 3.08 7.49
C ARG A 110 2.73 1.89 7.83
N VAL A 111 1.42 2.05 7.68
CA VAL A 111 0.51 0.92 7.71
C VAL A 111 0.62 0.26 6.35
N ASN A 112 1.36 -0.82 6.31
CA ASN A 112 1.50 -1.60 5.09
C ASN A 112 0.29 -2.54 4.99
N GLU A 113 -0.77 -2.11 4.31
CA GLU A 113 -1.91 -2.97 4.00
C GLU A 113 -1.44 -4.17 3.15
N GLU A 114 -0.35 -3.98 2.41
CA GLU A 114 0.27 -5.02 1.60
C GLU A 114 0.77 -6.18 2.45
N SER A 115 1.21 -5.93 3.69
CA SER A 115 1.63 -7.00 4.61
C SER A 115 0.49 -7.92 5.01
N LYS A 116 -0.76 -7.46 4.94
CA LYS A 116 -1.95 -8.25 5.23
C LYS A 116 -2.26 -9.26 4.12
N ILE A 117 -1.77 -9.03 2.91
CA ILE A 117 -1.89 -9.96 1.78
C ILE A 117 -1.01 -11.19 2.00
N ASN A 118 0.13 -11.03 2.71
CA ASN A 118 1.05 -12.14 3.01
C ASN A 118 0.36 -13.29 3.72
N GLY A 119 0.74 -14.50 3.33
CA GLY A 119 0.27 -15.74 3.97
C GLY A 119 -0.40 -16.68 2.99
N THR A 120 -1.12 -17.65 3.54
CA THR A 120 -1.80 -18.70 2.79
C THR A 120 -3.29 -18.44 2.75
N TRP A 121 -3.86 -18.58 1.58
CA TRP A 121 -5.25 -18.29 1.29
C TRP A 121 -5.91 -19.47 0.57
N LEU A 122 -7.16 -19.74 0.91
CA LEU A 122 -7.95 -20.84 0.35
C LEU A 122 -9.14 -20.28 -0.41
N GLY A 123 -9.34 -20.79 -1.62
CA GLY A 123 -10.49 -20.51 -2.48
C GLY A 123 -11.14 -21.77 -2.98
N LYS A 124 -12.41 -21.64 -3.38
CA LYS A 124 -13.15 -22.71 -4.05
C LYS A 124 -13.71 -22.19 -5.35
N VAL A 125 -13.58 -22.99 -6.36
CA VAL A 125 -14.13 -22.75 -7.69
C VAL A 125 -15.09 -23.87 -8.03
N ASN A 126 -16.31 -23.52 -8.40
CA ASN A 126 -17.31 -24.48 -8.86
C ASN A 126 -17.07 -24.79 -10.34
N GLY A 127 -16.64 -25.99 -10.65
CA GLY A 127 -16.41 -26.44 -12.03
C GLY A 127 -17.43 -27.45 -12.49
N PRO A 128 -17.51 -27.74 -13.82
CA PRO A 128 -18.42 -28.74 -14.38
C PRO A 128 -18.20 -30.19 -13.86
N GLN A 129 -17.02 -30.45 -13.30
CA GLN A 129 -16.61 -31.76 -12.75
C GLN A 129 -16.57 -31.77 -11.21
N GLY A 130 -17.15 -30.73 -10.54
CA GLY A 130 -17.17 -30.56 -9.09
C GLY A 130 -16.35 -29.36 -8.63
N ASP A 131 -16.33 -29.15 -7.32
CA ASP A 131 -15.60 -28.06 -6.69
C ASP A 131 -14.09 -28.31 -6.68
N PHE A 132 -13.32 -27.34 -7.07
CA PHE A 132 -11.86 -27.34 -6.98
C PHE A 132 -11.43 -26.44 -5.84
N GLU A 133 -10.57 -26.96 -4.96
CA GLU A 133 -9.90 -26.15 -3.96
C GLU A 133 -8.60 -25.58 -4.53
N LEU A 134 -8.43 -24.27 -4.38
CA LEU A 134 -7.23 -23.55 -4.73
C LEU A 134 -6.58 -23.01 -3.46
N LYS A 135 -5.27 -23.17 -3.36
CA LYS A 135 -4.46 -22.60 -2.30
C LYS A 135 -3.45 -21.63 -2.91
N PHE A 136 -3.48 -20.40 -2.45
CA PHE A 136 -2.51 -19.38 -2.83
C PHE A 136 -1.62 -19.05 -1.64
N THR A 137 -0.32 -18.97 -1.87
CA THR A 137 0.62 -18.43 -0.89
C THR A 137 1.20 -17.16 -1.44
N PHE A 138 1.00 -16.04 -0.74
CA PHE A 138 1.44 -14.72 -1.16
C PHE A 138 2.58 -14.21 -0.28
N LYS A 139 3.56 -13.58 -0.92
CA LYS A 139 4.62 -12.82 -0.29
C LYS A 139 4.79 -11.49 -1.02
N VAL A 140 4.60 -10.40 -0.29
CA VAL A 140 4.73 -9.03 -0.78
C VAL A 140 6.06 -8.45 -0.31
N ASP A 141 6.76 -7.78 -1.22
CA ASP A 141 7.98 -7.02 -0.98
C ASP A 141 7.90 -5.70 -1.77
N GLY A 142 7.56 -4.62 -1.06
CA GLY A 142 7.17 -3.36 -1.69
C GLY A 142 5.95 -3.55 -2.59
N ASN A 143 6.04 -3.15 -3.83
CA ASN A 143 4.98 -3.31 -4.82
C ASN A 143 5.05 -4.63 -5.61
N LYS A 144 5.96 -5.54 -5.25
CA LYS A 144 6.12 -6.82 -5.90
C LYS A 144 5.41 -7.93 -5.13
N LEU A 145 4.58 -8.70 -5.83
CA LEU A 145 3.98 -9.92 -5.31
C LEU A 145 4.70 -11.14 -5.89
N THR A 146 5.03 -12.06 -5.02
CA THR A 146 5.52 -13.40 -5.37
C THR A 146 4.72 -14.44 -4.61
N GLY A 147 4.78 -15.69 -5.03
CA GLY A 147 4.08 -16.76 -4.35
C GLY A 147 3.79 -17.95 -5.24
N LYS A 148 2.84 -18.76 -4.81
CA LYS A 148 2.47 -19.99 -5.49
C LYS A 148 0.97 -20.20 -5.49
N SER A 149 0.48 -20.82 -6.56
CA SER A 149 -0.85 -21.37 -6.66
C SER A 149 -0.76 -22.89 -6.61
N SER A 150 -1.54 -23.53 -5.76
CA SER A 150 -1.56 -25.00 -5.59
C SER A 150 -2.99 -25.50 -5.74
N SER A 151 -3.13 -26.63 -6.41
CA SER A 151 -4.39 -27.35 -6.60
C SER A 151 -4.15 -28.87 -6.63
N SER A 152 -5.20 -29.64 -6.86
CA SER A 152 -5.07 -31.09 -7.10
C SER A 152 -4.25 -31.44 -8.35
N MET A 153 -4.02 -30.47 -9.26
CA MET A 153 -3.23 -30.66 -10.48
C MET A 153 -1.74 -30.32 -10.28
N GLY A 154 -1.35 -29.80 -9.13
CA GLY A 154 0.02 -29.44 -8.81
C GLY A 154 0.20 -28.04 -8.26
N GLU A 155 1.43 -27.60 -8.22
CA GLU A 155 1.85 -26.28 -7.73
C GLU A 155 2.60 -25.53 -8.81
N VAL A 156 2.28 -24.24 -9.01
CA VAL A 156 2.94 -23.34 -9.95
C VAL A 156 3.29 -22.02 -9.29
N ASP A 157 4.37 -21.40 -9.73
CA ASP A 157 4.76 -20.07 -9.26
C ASP A 157 3.88 -18.99 -9.87
N LEU A 158 3.63 -17.94 -9.11
CA LEU A 158 2.96 -16.73 -9.61
C LEU A 158 3.95 -15.91 -10.44
N THR A 159 3.47 -15.35 -11.54
CA THR A 159 4.22 -14.46 -12.41
C THR A 159 3.56 -13.08 -12.49
N ASN A 160 4.31 -12.04 -12.92
CA ASN A 160 3.81 -10.67 -13.11
C ASN A 160 3.09 -10.07 -11.88
N GLY A 161 3.45 -10.52 -10.68
CA GLY A 161 2.78 -10.12 -9.45
C GLY A 161 3.08 -8.67 -9.07
N THR A 162 2.03 -7.86 -8.90
CA THR A 162 2.11 -6.46 -8.47
C THR A 162 1.10 -6.13 -7.38
N VAL A 163 1.45 -5.19 -6.51
CA VAL A 163 0.58 -4.73 -5.40
C VAL A 163 0.53 -3.20 -5.40
N ASN A 164 -0.67 -2.66 -5.19
CA ASN A 164 -0.92 -1.24 -4.99
C ASN A 164 -1.95 -1.06 -3.85
N GLY A 165 -1.44 -0.91 -2.64
CA GLY A 165 -2.29 -0.86 -1.45
C GLY A 165 -3.02 -2.17 -1.19
N ASN A 166 -4.36 -2.15 -1.24
CA ASN A 166 -5.18 -3.34 -1.07
C ASN A 166 -5.58 -4.03 -2.39
N GLU A 167 -5.18 -3.48 -3.53
CA GLU A 167 -5.40 -4.07 -4.85
C GLU A 167 -4.11 -4.70 -5.36
N PHE A 168 -4.20 -5.89 -5.95
CA PHE A 168 -3.05 -6.60 -6.47
C PHE A 168 -3.44 -7.50 -7.64
N SER A 169 -2.45 -7.86 -8.44
CA SER A 169 -2.65 -8.73 -9.59
C SER A 169 -1.49 -9.70 -9.74
N PHE A 170 -1.75 -10.83 -10.37
CA PHE A 170 -0.74 -11.81 -10.74
C PHE A 170 -1.27 -12.73 -11.84
N ASP A 171 -0.36 -13.43 -12.48
CA ASP A 171 -0.68 -14.45 -13.47
C ASP A 171 -0.27 -15.84 -12.96
N VAL A 172 -0.99 -16.85 -13.43
CA VAL A 172 -0.70 -18.27 -13.22
C VAL A 172 -0.62 -18.97 -14.57
N ASP A 173 0.46 -19.70 -14.81
CA ASP A 173 0.59 -20.57 -15.99
C ASP A 173 0.10 -21.97 -15.66
N ALA A 174 -1.06 -22.33 -16.21
CA ALA A 174 -1.68 -23.65 -16.04
C ALA A 174 -1.72 -24.39 -17.38
N GLY A 175 -0.78 -25.33 -17.58
CA GLY A 175 -0.76 -26.18 -18.77
C GLY A 175 -0.57 -25.43 -20.10
N GLY A 176 0.18 -24.34 -20.11
CA GLY A 176 0.44 -23.50 -21.28
C GLY A 176 -0.62 -22.42 -21.52
N MET A 177 -1.55 -22.24 -20.58
CA MET A 177 -2.54 -21.17 -20.57
C MET A 177 -2.21 -20.22 -19.44
N THR A 178 -2.13 -18.93 -19.74
CA THR A 178 -1.95 -17.88 -18.72
C THR A 178 -3.32 -17.43 -18.20
N ILE A 179 -3.51 -17.53 -16.90
CA ILE A 179 -4.71 -17.06 -16.20
C ILE A 179 -4.32 -15.79 -15.44
N SER A 180 -4.94 -14.66 -15.79
CA SER A 180 -4.69 -13.39 -15.14
C SER A 180 -5.67 -13.16 -13.99
N HIS A 181 -5.15 -12.74 -12.83
CA HIS A 181 -5.94 -12.53 -11.62
C HIS A 181 -5.86 -11.06 -11.20
N LYS A 182 -7.02 -10.45 -10.96
CA LYS A 182 -7.19 -9.14 -10.32
C LYS A 182 -7.81 -9.37 -8.96
N CYS A 183 -7.16 -8.84 -7.92
CA CYS A 183 -7.51 -9.15 -6.54
C CYS A 183 -7.68 -7.88 -5.71
N LYS A 184 -8.55 -7.97 -4.70
CA LYS A 184 -8.76 -6.92 -3.72
C LYS A 184 -8.85 -7.50 -2.31
N TYR A 185 -7.92 -7.10 -1.44
CA TYR A 185 -7.98 -7.42 -0.02
C TYR A 185 -9.06 -6.57 0.67
N LEU A 186 -9.92 -7.20 1.46
CA LEU A 186 -11.05 -6.59 2.14
C LEU A 186 -10.80 -6.44 3.65
N ALA A 187 -11.61 -5.60 4.30
CA ALA A 187 -11.49 -5.31 5.73
C ALA A 187 -11.84 -6.49 6.65
N ASP A 188 -12.58 -7.48 6.14
CA ASP A 188 -12.98 -8.71 6.83
C ASP A 188 -11.96 -9.85 6.73
N ASP A 189 -10.71 -9.53 6.35
CA ASP A 189 -9.62 -10.49 6.13
C ASP A 189 -9.96 -11.54 5.07
N THR A 190 -10.62 -11.10 3.99
CA THR A 190 -10.88 -11.89 2.79
C THR A 190 -10.27 -11.22 1.57
N ILE A 191 -10.14 -11.95 0.46
CA ILE A 191 -9.71 -11.41 -0.83
C ILE A 191 -10.77 -11.75 -1.87
N ASP A 192 -11.28 -10.72 -2.55
CA ASP A 192 -12.05 -10.92 -3.77
C ASP A 192 -11.08 -11.07 -4.94
N VAL A 193 -11.31 -12.06 -5.77
CA VAL A 193 -10.50 -12.40 -6.94
C VAL A 193 -11.40 -12.47 -8.16
N ASN A 194 -11.00 -11.76 -9.21
CA ASN A 194 -11.53 -11.91 -10.55
C ASN A 194 -10.44 -12.54 -11.43
N ALA A 195 -10.66 -13.73 -11.93
CA ALA A 195 -9.75 -14.47 -12.81
C ALA A 195 -10.23 -14.41 -14.25
N ASP A 196 -9.37 -14.04 -15.18
CA ASP A 196 -9.63 -14.07 -16.63
C ASP A 196 -8.99 -15.33 -17.24
N ILE A 197 -9.85 -16.20 -17.77
CA ILE A 197 -9.48 -17.44 -18.45
C ILE A 197 -9.90 -17.32 -19.93
N ASN A 198 -8.98 -16.88 -20.79
CA ASN A 198 -9.26 -16.70 -22.24
C ASN A 198 -10.46 -15.78 -22.52
N GLY A 199 -10.62 -14.69 -21.78
CA GLY A 199 -11.71 -13.73 -21.95
C GLY A 199 -13.01 -14.14 -21.22
N GLN A 200 -12.98 -15.20 -20.43
CA GLN A 200 -14.06 -15.55 -19.51
C GLN A 200 -13.66 -15.16 -18.09
N GLU A 201 -14.41 -14.24 -17.50
CA GLU A 201 -14.19 -13.81 -16.12
C GLU A 201 -14.85 -14.78 -15.13
N MET A 202 -14.14 -15.07 -14.06
CA MET A 202 -14.61 -15.91 -12.98
C MET A 202 -14.27 -15.27 -11.65
N ASP A 203 -15.29 -15.05 -10.84
CA ASP A 203 -15.13 -14.49 -9.51
C ASP A 203 -14.98 -15.58 -8.46
N MET A 204 -14.09 -15.38 -7.51
CA MET A 204 -13.94 -16.20 -6.32
C MET A 204 -13.57 -15.35 -5.11
N LYS A 205 -13.85 -15.87 -3.93
CA LYS A 205 -13.44 -15.29 -2.66
C LYS A 205 -12.41 -16.20 -1.98
N LEU A 206 -11.31 -15.60 -1.53
CA LEU A 206 -10.33 -16.31 -0.74
C LEU A 206 -10.52 -15.97 0.75
N THR A 207 -10.32 -16.97 1.59
CA THR A 207 -10.25 -16.84 3.05
C THR A 207 -8.87 -17.25 3.53
N ARG A 208 -8.42 -16.67 4.63
CA ARG A 208 -7.12 -17.01 5.20
C ARG A 208 -7.12 -18.45 5.69
N ALA A 209 -6.07 -19.22 5.37
CA ALA A 209 -5.89 -20.54 5.94
C ALA A 209 -5.66 -20.44 7.45
N VAL A 210 -6.43 -21.17 8.22
CA VAL A 210 -6.20 -21.33 9.67
C VAL A 210 -4.95 -22.19 9.87
N GLN A 211 -3.97 -21.68 10.60
CA GLN A 211 -2.76 -22.42 10.98
C GLN A 211 -3.06 -23.43 12.08
#